data_32a0bde99acf209ed6bf5e29b2f2faac
#
_entry.id   32a0bde99acf209ed6bf5e29b2f2faac
#
_cell.length_a   1.000
_cell.length_b   1.000
_cell.length_c   1.000
_cell.angle_alpha   90.00
_cell.angle_beta   90.00
_cell.angle_gamma   90.00
#
_symmetry.space_group_name_H-M   'P 1'
#
loop_
_entity.id
_entity.type
_entity.pdbx_description
1 polymer ?
#
loop_
_entity_poly.entity_id
_entity_poly.type
_entity_poly.pdbx_seq_one_letter_code
_entity_poly.pdbx_strand_id
1 'polypeptide(L)'
;MAKIKIAVAGCLGRMGQELSKQIVKNNKLEFVGGFEHKKHKNINKQFKNVSDIDSNKIIDSNPINSIKTANVVIDFTTPRSTLENVKLASQNKTAVIIGTTGMTESQKKKVKSYAKKIPILMSSNMSLGVNLLFNLVQQTAHALKDADYDIEIAETHHKHKKDAPSGTALSLGEYAAEGRKISLSKAKVLDRTKKLTNRKKGDIGFSVTRGGEIAGEHTVSFIGENDRVDLVHKANNRSIFVKGAPLTKIDLLFAL
;
A
#
# COMPACT_ATOMS: atom_id res chain seq x y z
N MET A 1 -21.28 -17.81 11.07
CA MET A 1 -20.33 -17.95 9.95
C MET A 1 -18.97 -18.33 10.50
N ALA A 2 -18.21 -19.17 9.80
CA ALA A 2 -16.82 -19.47 10.20
C ALA A 2 -15.95 -18.22 10.07
N LYS A 3 -15.02 -18.04 11.02
CA LYS A 3 -14.08 -16.91 10.97
C LYS A 3 -13.09 -17.07 9.82
N ILE A 4 -12.73 -15.98 9.16
CA ILE A 4 -11.69 -15.98 8.12
C ILE A 4 -10.32 -16.04 8.79
N LYS A 5 -9.53 -17.03 8.43
CA LYS A 5 -8.20 -17.30 8.98
C LYS A 5 -7.13 -16.43 8.31
N ILE A 6 -6.47 -15.58 9.09
CA ILE A 6 -5.49 -14.60 8.60
C ILE A 6 -4.11 -14.87 9.16
N ALA A 7 -3.11 -14.94 8.28
CA ALA A 7 -1.70 -14.88 8.64
C ALA A 7 -1.09 -13.53 8.24
N VAL A 8 -0.09 -13.06 9.00
CA VAL A 8 0.58 -11.77 8.75
C VAL A 8 2.06 -11.99 8.48
N ALA A 9 2.53 -11.58 7.30
CA ALA A 9 3.95 -11.53 6.94
C ALA A 9 4.57 -10.25 7.46
N GLY A 10 5.80 -10.32 8.02
CA GLY A 10 6.45 -9.19 8.65
C GLY A 10 5.70 -8.72 9.91
N CYS A 11 5.22 -9.68 10.69
CA CYS A 11 4.28 -9.47 11.79
C CYS A 11 4.81 -8.58 12.92
N LEU A 12 6.12 -8.41 13.06
CA LEU A 12 6.76 -7.54 14.05
C LEU A 12 7.16 -6.17 13.49
N GLY A 13 6.98 -5.95 12.20
CA GLY A 13 7.07 -4.62 11.58
C GLY A 13 5.95 -3.70 12.05
N ARG A 14 6.10 -2.39 11.83
CA ARG A 14 5.11 -1.37 12.24
C ARG A 14 3.69 -1.67 11.77
N MET A 15 3.54 -2.01 10.49
CA MET A 15 2.23 -2.37 9.91
C MET A 15 1.78 -3.75 10.36
N GLY A 16 2.71 -4.73 10.42
CA GLY A 16 2.40 -6.09 10.85
C GLY A 16 1.83 -6.17 12.26
N GLN A 17 2.41 -5.43 13.21
CA GLN A 17 1.90 -5.36 14.59
C GLN A 17 0.49 -4.76 14.64
N GLU A 18 0.28 -3.64 13.97
CA GLU A 18 -1.03 -2.97 13.97
C GLU A 18 -2.10 -3.84 13.31
N LEU A 19 -1.79 -4.49 12.18
CA LEU A 19 -2.66 -5.48 11.53
C LEU A 19 -3.01 -6.63 12.46
N SER A 20 -2.02 -7.25 13.08
CA SER A 20 -2.23 -8.38 13.99
C SER A 20 -3.13 -7.99 15.18
N LYS A 21 -2.92 -6.79 15.77
CA LYS A 21 -3.80 -6.25 16.83
C LYS A 21 -5.25 -6.12 16.38
N GLN A 22 -5.48 -5.58 15.18
CA GLN A 22 -6.84 -5.38 14.66
C GLN A 22 -7.50 -6.71 14.30
N ILE A 23 -6.75 -7.67 13.75
CA ILE A 23 -7.26 -9.02 13.44
C ILE A 23 -7.70 -9.73 14.70
N VAL A 24 -6.89 -9.70 15.78
CA VAL A 24 -7.22 -10.34 17.07
C VAL A 24 -8.48 -9.72 17.69
N LYS A 25 -8.69 -8.41 17.55
CA LYS A 25 -9.87 -7.70 18.08
C LYS A 25 -11.13 -7.92 17.24
N ASN A 26 -11.03 -8.45 16.04
CA ASN A 26 -12.16 -8.59 15.12
C ASN A 26 -12.85 -9.94 15.30
N ASN A 27 -14.14 -9.91 15.63
CA ASN A 27 -14.94 -11.11 15.87
C ASN A 27 -15.21 -11.98 14.62
N LYS A 28 -15.04 -11.43 13.40
CA LYS A 28 -15.21 -12.14 12.14
C LYS A 28 -13.90 -12.79 11.64
N LEU A 29 -12.76 -12.43 12.24
CA LEU A 29 -11.44 -12.89 11.82
C LEU A 29 -10.81 -13.82 12.88
N GLU A 30 -9.93 -14.69 12.43
CA GLU A 30 -9.07 -15.55 13.27
C GLU A 30 -7.61 -15.27 12.92
N PHE A 31 -6.83 -14.80 13.88
CA PHE A 31 -5.39 -14.68 13.74
C PHE A 31 -4.74 -16.06 13.89
N VAL A 32 -4.32 -16.68 12.80
CA VAL A 32 -3.72 -18.02 12.83
C VAL A 32 -2.22 -18.00 13.07
N GLY A 33 -1.56 -16.85 12.92
CA GLY A 33 -0.14 -16.66 13.19
C GLY A 33 0.49 -15.57 12.35
N GLY A 34 1.77 -15.38 12.53
CA GLY A 34 2.57 -14.45 11.74
C GLY A 34 4.01 -14.92 11.67
N PHE A 35 4.70 -14.49 10.65
CA PHE A 35 6.09 -14.86 10.44
C PHE A 35 6.96 -13.62 10.17
N GLU A 36 8.24 -13.78 10.54
CA GLU A 36 9.23 -12.73 10.47
C GLU A 36 10.56 -13.28 9.94
N HIS A 37 11.49 -12.39 9.59
CA HIS A 37 12.81 -12.78 9.11
C HIS A 37 13.54 -13.64 10.17
N LYS A 38 14.16 -14.77 9.74
CA LYS A 38 14.79 -15.77 10.61
C LYS A 38 15.84 -15.24 11.61
N LYS A 39 16.43 -14.08 11.34
CA LYS A 39 17.39 -13.43 12.24
C LYS A 39 16.73 -12.49 13.26
N HIS A 40 15.41 -12.39 13.28
CA HIS A 40 14.73 -11.50 14.22
C HIS A 40 14.80 -12.09 15.64
N LYS A 41 15.19 -11.27 16.65
CA LYS A 41 15.43 -11.69 18.05
C LYS A 41 14.24 -12.32 18.77
N ASN A 42 13.02 -12.16 18.23
CA ASN A 42 11.78 -12.63 18.83
C ASN A 42 11.19 -13.87 18.12
N ILE A 43 11.92 -14.51 17.23
CA ILE A 43 11.50 -15.79 16.63
C ILE A 43 11.31 -16.82 17.74
N ASN A 44 10.32 -17.69 17.58
CA ASN A 44 9.91 -18.74 18.50
C ASN A 44 9.33 -18.23 19.85
N LYS A 45 9.10 -16.92 20.00
CA LYS A 45 8.39 -16.37 21.14
C LYS A 45 6.90 -16.17 20.85
N GLN A 46 6.07 -16.23 21.88
CA GLN A 46 4.65 -15.92 21.76
C GLN A 46 4.44 -14.42 21.55
N PHE A 47 3.45 -14.04 20.74
CA PHE A 47 3.13 -12.64 20.44
C PHE A 47 2.88 -11.83 21.72
N LYS A 48 2.09 -12.35 22.67
CA LYS A 48 1.78 -11.66 23.93
C LYS A 48 3.00 -11.32 24.78
N ASN A 49 4.11 -12.03 24.60
CA ASN A 49 5.32 -11.84 25.41
C ASN A 49 6.29 -10.79 24.81
N VAL A 50 6.06 -10.34 23.56
CA VAL A 50 7.00 -9.48 22.84
C VAL A 50 6.33 -8.31 22.11
N SER A 51 5.01 -8.23 22.19
CA SER A 51 4.19 -7.18 21.57
C SER A 51 2.86 -7.04 22.32
N ASP A 52 2.11 -5.96 22.06
CA ASP A 52 0.75 -5.76 22.62
C ASP A 52 -0.32 -6.55 21.84
N ILE A 53 0.03 -7.69 21.27
CA ILE A 53 -0.89 -8.57 20.55
C ILE A 53 -1.30 -9.69 21.49
N ASP A 54 -2.56 -9.71 21.92
CA ASP A 54 -3.09 -10.74 22.82
C ASP A 54 -3.28 -12.06 22.05
N SER A 55 -2.17 -12.75 21.86
CA SER A 55 -2.15 -14.04 21.18
C SER A 55 -1.05 -14.96 21.72
N ASN A 56 -1.41 -16.20 21.98
CA ASN A 56 -0.49 -17.28 22.35
C ASN A 56 0.24 -17.88 21.14
N LYS A 57 -0.08 -17.46 19.91
CA LYS A 57 0.60 -17.95 18.70
C LYS A 57 2.08 -17.60 18.77
N ILE A 58 2.90 -18.45 18.17
CA ILE A 58 4.35 -18.28 18.11
C ILE A 58 4.69 -17.49 16.83
N ILE A 59 5.66 -16.61 16.93
CA ILE A 59 6.25 -15.90 15.79
C ILE A 59 7.15 -16.87 15.06
N ASP A 60 6.80 -17.21 13.84
CA ASP A 60 7.51 -18.22 13.06
C ASP A 60 8.58 -17.58 12.14
N SER A 61 9.64 -18.32 11.86
CA SER A 61 10.61 -17.96 10.81
C SER A 61 10.32 -18.70 9.49
N ASN A 62 9.49 -19.74 9.51
CA ASN A 62 9.09 -20.48 8.33
C ASN A 62 7.68 -20.02 7.86
N PRO A 63 7.57 -19.27 6.74
CA PRO A 63 6.30 -18.78 6.24
C PRO A 63 5.24 -19.86 6.02
N ILE A 64 5.65 -21.05 5.60
CA ILE A 64 4.73 -22.16 5.27
C ILE A 64 3.85 -22.54 6.44
N ASN A 65 4.36 -22.52 7.67
CA ASN A 65 3.59 -22.94 8.85
C ASN A 65 2.34 -22.08 9.07
N SER A 66 2.45 -20.77 8.83
CA SER A 66 1.32 -19.85 8.93
C SER A 66 0.48 -19.81 7.64
N ILE A 67 1.11 -19.86 6.46
CA ILE A 67 0.44 -19.78 5.15
C ILE A 67 -0.53 -20.95 4.96
N LYS A 68 -0.11 -22.19 5.24
CA LYS A 68 -0.94 -23.40 5.02
C LYS A 68 -2.19 -23.45 5.89
N THR A 69 -2.23 -22.71 6.98
CA THR A 69 -3.38 -22.67 7.91
C THR A 69 -4.29 -21.48 7.69
N ALA A 70 -3.87 -20.53 6.85
CA ALA A 70 -4.60 -19.30 6.58
C ALA A 70 -5.51 -19.41 5.34
N ASN A 71 -6.62 -18.67 5.35
CA ASN A 71 -7.38 -18.37 4.14
C ASN A 71 -6.73 -17.22 3.36
N VAL A 72 -6.16 -16.25 4.09
CA VAL A 72 -5.53 -15.05 3.53
C VAL A 72 -4.23 -14.74 4.25
N VAL A 73 -3.19 -14.40 3.49
CA VAL A 73 -1.96 -13.79 3.99
C VAL A 73 -2.00 -12.29 3.71
N ILE A 74 -1.71 -11.47 4.72
CA ILE A 74 -1.51 -10.03 4.56
C ILE A 74 -0.01 -9.74 4.61
N ASP A 75 0.52 -9.12 3.55
CA ASP A 75 1.95 -8.89 3.36
C ASP A 75 2.28 -7.40 3.25
N PHE A 76 3.01 -6.88 4.25
CA PHE A 76 3.60 -5.54 4.29
C PHE A 76 5.10 -5.65 4.57
N THR A 77 5.83 -6.37 3.74
CA THR A 77 7.26 -6.65 3.93
C THR A 77 8.15 -5.87 2.96
N THR A 78 8.92 -6.58 2.16
CA THR A 78 9.79 -6.03 1.12
C THR A 78 9.46 -6.67 -0.23
N PRO A 79 9.76 -6.02 -1.37
CA PRO A 79 9.49 -6.58 -2.69
C PRO A 79 10.00 -8.01 -2.89
N ARG A 80 11.20 -8.31 -2.37
CA ARG A 80 11.79 -9.66 -2.45
C ARG A 80 11.00 -10.66 -1.62
N SER A 81 10.74 -10.33 -0.34
CA SER A 81 9.98 -11.22 0.56
C SER A 81 8.57 -11.46 0.05
N THR A 82 7.90 -10.41 -0.44
CA THR A 82 6.55 -10.52 -1.01
C THR A 82 6.51 -11.51 -2.18
N LEU A 83 7.49 -11.49 -3.09
CA LEU A 83 7.54 -12.46 -4.20
C LEU A 83 7.66 -13.90 -3.71
N GLU A 84 8.50 -14.13 -2.70
CA GLU A 84 8.66 -15.44 -2.08
C GLU A 84 7.37 -15.89 -1.37
N ASN A 85 6.74 -15.01 -0.61
CA ASN A 85 5.48 -15.27 0.10
C ASN A 85 4.32 -15.55 -0.87
N VAL A 86 4.17 -14.79 -1.95
CA VAL A 86 3.15 -15.01 -2.99
C VAL A 86 3.36 -16.37 -3.67
N LYS A 87 4.61 -16.75 -3.96
CA LYS A 87 4.91 -18.10 -4.51
C LYS A 87 4.44 -19.18 -3.57
N LEU A 88 4.78 -19.10 -2.28
CA LEU A 88 4.39 -20.09 -1.26
C LEU A 88 2.87 -20.12 -1.07
N ALA A 89 2.21 -18.94 -1.02
CA ALA A 89 0.76 -18.84 -0.92
C ALA A 89 0.07 -19.49 -2.14
N SER A 90 0.60 -19.27 -3.36
CA SER A 90 0.08 -19.88 -4.57
C SER A 90 0.18 -21.43 -4.55
N GLN A 91 1.24 -21.97 -3.97
CA GLN A 91 1.41 -23.43 -3.80
C GLN A 91 0.43 -24.02 -2.79
N ASN A 92 0.01 -23.22 -1.80
CA ASN A 92 -0.92 -23.62 -0.73
C ASN A 92 -2.37 -23.16 -0.97
N LYS A 93 -2.70 -22.61 -2.15
CA LYS A 93 -4.03 -22.10 -2.52
C LYS A 93 -4.55 -21.03 -1.54
N THR A 94 -3.66 -20.25 -0.95
CA THR A 94 -3.96 -19.20 0.02
C THR A 94 -4.02 -17.85 -0.69
N ALA A 95 -5.08 -17.05 -0.47
CA ALA A 95 -5.20 -15.72 -1.01
C ALA A 95 -4.17 -14.75 -0.39
N VAL A 96 -3.80 -13.67 -1.10
CA VAL A 96 -2.81 -12.71 -0.63
C VAL A 96 -3.29 -11.26 -0.78
N ILE A 97 -3.14 -10.48 0.29
CA ILE A 97 -3.28 -9.02 0.26
C ILE A 97 -1.89 -8.41 0.38
N ILE A 98 -1.47 -7.65 -0.63
CA ILE A 98 -0.14 -7.05 -0.73
C ILE A 98 -0.23 -5.54 -0.53
N GLY A 99 0.37 -5.04 0.57
CA GLY A 99 0.57 -3.61 0.82
C GLY A 99 2.04 -3.19 0.68
N THR A 100 2.91 -4.10 0.26
CA THR A 100 4.32 -3.80 0.00
C THR A 100 4.45 -2.85 -1.18
N THR A 101 5.17 -1.75 -0.99
CA THR A 101 5.48 -0.75 -2.02
C THR A 101 6.89 -0.92 -2.59
N GLY A 102 7.23 -0.19 -3.65
CA GLY A 102 8.58 -0.21 -4.24
C GLY A 102 8.89 -1.42 -5.12
N MET A 103 7.89 -2.17 -5.55
CA MET A 103 8.06 -3.26 -6.53
C MET A 103 8.34 -2.71 -7.92
N THR A 104 9.32 -3.30 -8.61
CA THR A 104 9.58 -3.04 -10.04
C THR A 104 8.46 -3.58 -10.91
N GLU A 105 8.36 -3.10 -12.15
CA GLU A 105 7.36 -3.59 -13.11
C GLU A 105 7.53 -5.10 -13.39
N SER A 106 8.77 -5.59 -13.45
CA SER A 106 9.04 -7.03 -13.57
C SER A 106 8.49 -7.83 -12.39
N GLN A 107 8.65 -7.32 -11.16
CA GLN A 107 8.11 -7.94 -9.95
C GLN A 107 6.59 -7.93 -9.94
N LYS A 108 5.96 -6.80 -10.31
CA LYS A 108 4.49 -6.70 -10.45
C LYS A 108 3.96 -7.69 -11.48
N LYS A 109 4.61 -7.82 -12.65
CA LYS A 109 4.24 -8.83 -13.67
C LYS A 109 4.31 -10.24 -13.11
N LYS A 110 5.34 -10.55 -12.31
CA LYS A 110 5.48 -11.86 -11.66
C LYS A 110 4.37 -12.13 -10.65
N VAL A 111 4.01 -11.14 -9.82
CA VAL A 111 2.84 -11.23 -8.92
C VAL A 111 1.57 -11.49 -9.72
N LYS A 112 1.33 -10.73 -10.81
CA LYS A 112 0.18 -10.90 -11.70
C LYS A 112 0.09 -12.31 -12.30
N SER A 113 1.22 -12.98 -12.54
CA SER A 113 1.20 -14.37 -13.03
C SER A 113 0.63 -15.36 -12.01
N TYR A 114 0.82 -15.10 -10.71
CA TYR A 114 0.24 -15.92 -9.64
C TYR A 114 -1.26 -15.63 -9.41
N ALA A 115 -1.74 -14.45 -9.79
CA ALA A 115 -3.17 -14.12 -9.69
C ALA A 115 -4.07 -15.00 -10.57
N LYS A 116 -3.49 -15.74 -11.52
CA LYS A 116 -4.18 -16.81 -12.26
C LYS A 116 -4.46 -18.07 -11.43
N LYS A 117 -3.84 -18.22 -10.27
CA LYS A 117 -3.91 -19.41 -9.43
C LYS A 117 -4.59 -19.18 -8.08
N ILE A 118 -4.46 -17.97 -7.54
CA ILE A 118 -5.01 -17.56 -6.25
C ILE A 118 -5.53 -16.13 -6.33
N PRO A 119 -6.52 -15.75 -5.52
CA PRO A 119 -6.94 -14.35 -5.37
C PRO A 119 -5.77 -13.51 -4.83
N ILE A 120 -5.42 -12.43 -5.52
CA ILE A 120 -4.39 -11.47 -5.09
C ILE A 120 -4.96 -10.05 -5.18
N LEU A 121 -4.94 -9.35 -4.06
CA LEU A 121 -5.18 -7.91 -4.00
C LEU A 121 -3.86 -7.19 -3.75
N MET A 122 -3.46 -6.32 -4.65
CA MET A 122 -2.28 -5.47 -4.49
C MET A 122 -2.66 -4.00 -4.58
N SER A 123 -2.29 -3.22 -3.56
CA SER A 123 -2.53 -1.77 -3.56
C SER A 123 -1.40 -1.04 -2.85
N SER A 124 -0.99 0.10 -3.38
CA SER A 124 -0.01 1.00 -2.76
C SER A 124 -0.53 1.67 -1.49
N ASN A 125 -1.86 1.72 -1.32
CA ASN A 125 -2.52 2.25 -0.13
C ASN A 125 -3.87 1.55 0.09
N MET A 126 -4.11 1.15 1.33
CA MET A 126 -5.33 0.43 1.73
C MET A 126 -6.37 1.35 2.39
N SER A 127 -6.09 2.64 2.56
CA SER A 127 -7.05 3.61 3.09
C SER A 127 -8.22 3.81 2.13
N LEU A 128 -9.44 3.78 2.65
CA LEU A 128 -10.65 4.08 1.87
C LEU A 128 -10.59 5.51 1.30
N GLY A 129 -10.18 6.48 2.12
CA GLY A 129 -10.05 7.88 1.71
C GLY A 129 -9.03 8.08 0.59
N VAL A 130 -7.89 7.37 0.63
CA VAL A 130 -6.89 7.43 -0.45
C VAL A 130 -7.41 6.78 -1.74
N ASN A 131 -8.13 5.67 -1.65
CA ASN A 131 -8.72 5.04 -2.84
C ASN A 131 -9.83 5.91 -3.47
N LEU A 132 -10.61 6.64 -2.63
CA LEU A 132 -11.53 7.66 -3.12
C LEU A 132 -10.76 8.80 -3.82
N LEU A 133 -9.67 9.27 -3.21
CA LEU A 133 -8.81 10.31 -3.79
C LEU A 133 -8.26 9.89 -5.16
N PHE A 134 -7.80 8.64 -5.33
CA PHE A 134 -7.37 8.13 -6.63
C PHE A 134 -8.44 8.31 -7.71
N ASN A 135 -9.67 7.92 -7.39
CA ASN A 135 -10.81 8.05 -8.32
C ASN A 135 -11.12 9.52 -8.64
N LEU A 136 -11.18 10.38 -7.63
CA LEU A 136 -11.44 11.81 -7.81
C LEU A 136 -10.34 12.47 -8.65
N VAL A 137 -9.07 12.15 -8.43
CA VAL A 137 -7.95 12.66 -9.23
C VAL A 137 -8.07 12.25 -10.70
N GLN A 138 -8.41 10.99 -10.97
CA GLN A 138 -8.60 10.53 -12.34
C GLN A 138 -9.77 11.26 -13.03
N GLN A 139 -10.91 11.39 -12.35
CA GLN A 139 -12.07 12.09 -12.87
C GLN A 139 -11.79 13.57 -13.13
N THR A 140 -11.14 14.26 -12.18
CA THR A 140 -10.77 15.67 -12.31
C THR A 140 -9.77 15.88 -13.46
N ALA A 141 -8.74 15.01 -13.53
CA ALA A 141 -7.77 15.05 -14.63
C ALA A 141 -8.42 14.80 -16.00
N HIS A 142 -9.47 13.96 -16.06
CA HIS A 142 -10.24 13.73 -17.28
C HIS A 142 -11.11 14.94 -17.65
N ALA A 143 -11.81 15.51 -16.67
CA ALA A 143 -12.68 16.66 -16.89
C ALA A 143 -11.88 17.89 -17.35
N LEU A 144 -10.66 18.08 -16.83
CA LEU A 144 -9.78 19.21 -17.14
C LEU A 144 -8.73 18.90 -18.23
N LYS A 145 -8.86 17.80 -18.97
CA LYS A 145 -7.83 17.35 -19.92
C LYS A 145 -7.56 18.31 -21.07
N ASP A 146 -8.61 18.98 -21.54
CA ASP A 146 -8.57 19.91 -22.67
C ASP A 146 -8.40 21.36 -22.21
N ALA A 147 -8.47 21.62 -20.90
CA ALA A 147 -8.23 22.91 -20.27
C ALA A 147 -6.75 23.05 -19.88
N ASP A 148 -6.27 24.28 -19.79
CA ASP A 148 -4.87 24.54 -19.48
C ASP A 148 -4.62 24.56 -17.97
N TYR A 149 -4.73 23.34 -17.35
CA TYR A 149 -4.42 23.13 -15.95
C TYR A 149 -3.15 22.31 -15.78
N ASP A 150 -2.23 22.83 -15.01
CA ASP A 150 -1.04 22.11 -14.57
C ASP A 150 -1.36 21.16 -13.44
N ILE A 151 -0.64 20.04 -13.34
CA ILE A 151 -0.80 19.08 -12.24
C ILE A 151 0.47 19.03 -11.40
N GLU A 152 0.33 19.29 -10.09
CA GLU A 152 1.40 19.14 -9.11
C GLU A 152 0.93 18.26 -7.96
N ILE A 153 1.79 17.32 -7.54
CA ILE A 153 1.53 16.37 -6.46
C ILE A 153 2.53 16.62 -5.35
N ALA A 154 2.03 17.06 -4.20
CA ALA A 154 2.83 17.25 -3.00
C ALA A 154 2.54 16.15 -1.98
N GLU A 155 3.60 15.62 -1.33
CA GLU A 155 3.44 14.64 -0.27
C GLU A 155 4.34 14.91 0.91
N THR A 156 3.83 14.65 2.11
CA THR A 156 4.56 14.82 3.37
C THR A 156 4.46 13.56 4.21
N HIS A 157 5.61 13.05 4.66
CA HIS A 157 5.69 11.88 5.56
C HIS A 157 6.73 12.09 6.65
N HIS A 158 6.71 11.19 7.63
CA HIS A 158 7.67 11.17 8.73
C HIS A 158 9.13 11.06 8.25
N LYS A 159 10.05 11.56 9.08
CA LYS A 159 11.51 11.60 8.82
C LYS A 159 12.15 10.24 8.49
N HIS A 160 11.53 9.12 8.89
CA HIS A 160 12.07 7.77 8.68
C HIS A 160 11.64 7.11 7.35
N LYS A 161 10.79 7.78 6.53
CA LYS A 161 10.35 7.22 5.25
C LYS A 161 11.46 7.35 4.20
N LYS A 162 11.87 6.20 3.64
CA LYS A 162 13.01 6.10 2.71
C LYS A 162 12.64 6.36 1.25
N ASP A 163 11.49 5.84 0.80
CA ASP A 163 11.03 6.01 -0.57
C ASP A 163 10.54 7.45 -0.80
N ALA A 164 10.98 8.05 -1.91
CA ALA A 164 10.63 9.40 -2.35
C ALA A 164 10.57 9.45 -3.90
N PRO A 165 9.45 9.84 -4.51
CA PRO A 165 8.13 10.03 -3.91
C PRO A 165 7.55 8.75 -3.30
N SER A 166 6.57 8.89 -2.41
CA SER A 166 5.86 7.75 -1.83
C SER A 166 5.11 6.94 -2.88
N GLY A 167 4.88 5.64 -2.61
CA GLY A 167 4.08 4.80 -3.50
C GLY A 167 2.68 5.39 -3.76
N THR A 168 2.06 6.00 -2.76
CA THR A 168 0.75 6.68 -2.90
C THR A 168 0.84 7.90 -3.83
N ALA A 169 1.89 8.72 -3.71
CA ALA A 169 2.08 9.87 -4.59
C ALA A 169 2.29 9.42 -6.05
N LEU A 170 3.09 8.37 -6.27
CA LEU A 170 3.28 7.80 -7.61
C LEU A 170 1.96 7.26 -8.18
N SER A 171 1.14 6.58 -7.38
CA SER A 171 -0.19 6.13 -7.83
C SER A 171 -1.12 7.29 -8.14
N LEU A 172 -1.12 8.38 -7.36
CA LEU A 172 -1.86 9.60 -7.69
C LEU A 172 -1.45 10.16 -9.06
N GLY A 173 -0.16 10.16 -9.35
CA GLY A 173 0.36 10.52 -10.67
C GLY A 173 -0.10 9.58 -11.79
N GLU A 174 -0.15 8.27 -11.53
CA GLU A 174 -0.66 7.27 -12.48
C GLU A 174 -2.14 7.54 -12.81
N TYR A 175 -3.00 7.75 -11.80
CA TYR A 175 -4.42 8.07 -11.99
C TYR A 175 -4.62 9.43 -12.69
N ALA A 176 -3.82 10.45 -12.37
CA ALA A 176 -3.85 11.73 -13.06
C ALA A 176 -3.47 11.58 -14.55
N ALA A 177 -2.40 10.84 -14.84
CA ALA A 177 -1.93 10.57 -16.20
C ALA A 177 -2.98 9.75 -17.00
N GLU A 178 -3.60 8.76 -16.36
CA GLU A 178 -4.67 7.96 -16.95
C GLU A 178 -5.89 8.82 -17.31
N GLY A 179 -6.33 9.70 -16.40
CA GLY A 179 -7.40 10.67 -16.66
C GLY A 179 -7.11 11.55 -17.87
N ARG A 180 -5.86 11.98 -18.05
CA ARG A 180 -5.39 12.75 -19.22
C ARG A 180 -5.07 11.90 -20.45
N LYS A 181 -5.14 10.58 -20.37
CA LYS A 181 -4.75 9.62 -21.43
C LYS A 181 -3.29 9.80 -21.88
N ILE A 182 -2.39 10.08 -20.95
CA ILE A 182 -0.95 10.21 -21.17
C ILE A 182 -0.17 9.17 -20.35
N SER A 183 1.12 8.99 -20.66
CA SER A 183 1.99 8.11 -19.89
C SER A 183 2.70 8.87 -18.78
N LEU A 184 2.51 8.46 -17.51
CA LEU A 184 3.23 9.06 -16.38
C LEU A 184 4.76 9.00 -16.57
N SER A 185 5.30 7.93 -17.14
CA SER A 185 6.75 7.78 -17.33
C SER A 185 7.35 8.89 -18.21
N LYS A 186 6.56 9.47 -19.12
CA LYS A 186 6.96 10.59 -19.99
C LYS A 186 6.65 11.96 -19.37
N ALA A 187 5.60 12.06 -18.57
CA ALA A 187 5.10 13.32 -18.00
C ALA A 187 5.69 13.63 -16.62
N LYS A 188 6.27 12.64 -15.95
CA LYS A 188 6.73 12.76 -14.55
C LYS A 188 7.95 13.66 -14.40
N VAL A 189 7.83 14.69 -13.56
CA VAL A 189 8.92 15.60 -13.16
C VAL A 189 9.16 15.48 -11.66
N LEU A 190 10.32 14.92 -11.26
CA LEU A 190 10.70 14.71 -9.87
C LEU A 190 11.63 15.77 -9.30
N ASP A 191 12.31 16.50 -10.17
CA ASP A 191 13.30 17.49 -9.76
C ASP A 191 13.34 18.63 -10.79
N ARG A 192 12.98 19.82 -10.35
CA ARG A 192 13.04 21.05 -11.17
C ARG A 192 14.30 21.87 -10.93
N THR A 193 15.13 21.45 -9.95
CA THR A 193 16.32 22.22 -9.56
C THR A 193 17.51 21.98 -10.49
N LYS A 194 17.55 20.83 -11.16
CA LYS A 194 18.66 20.44 -12.04
C LYS A 194 18.67 21.09 -13.41
N LYS A 195 17.52 21.59 -13.87
CA LYS A 195 17.40 22.26 -15.17
C LYS A 195 16.57 23.51 -15.01
N LEU A 196 17.18 24.67 -15.29
CA LEU A 196 16.50 25.97 -15.33
C LEU A 196 15.68 26.08 -16.63
N THR A 197 14.63 25.27 -16.75
CA THR A 197 13.73 25.30 -17.90
C THR A 197 12.30 25.55 -17.44
N ASN A 198 11.53 26.24 -18.27
CA ASN A 198 10.10 26.41 -18.02
C ASN A 198 9.39 25.05 -17.93
N ARG A 199 8.28 25.02 -17.20
CA ARG A 199 7.37 23.89 -17.16
C ARG A 199 6.86 23.60 -18.58
N LYS A 200 6.79 22.31 -18.93
CA LYS A 200 6.20 21.88 -20.20
C LYS A 200 4.73 21.55 -20.00
N LYS A 201 3.90 21.87 -20.98
CA LYS A 201 2.50 21.44 -21.00
C LYS A 201 2.40 19.91 -20.90
N GLY A 202 1.56 19.44 -20.00
CA GLY A 202 1.38 18.02 -19.74
C GLY A 202 2.29 17.42 -18.67
N ASP A 203 3.28 18.17 -18.16
CA ASP A 203 4.08 17.72 -17.02
C ASP A 203 3.19 17.42 -15.79
N ILE A 204 3.54 16.37 -15.06
CA ILE A 204 3.02 16.08 -13.72
C ILE A 204 4.18 16.16 -12.74
N GLY A 205 4.19 17.23 -11.94
CA GLY A 205 5.26 17.50 -10.98
C GLY A 205 5.05 16.77 -9.65
N PHE A 206 6.17 16.53 -8.95
CA PHE A 206 6.17 15.93 -7.63
C PHE A 206 7.07 16.71 -6.68
N SER A 207 6.54 17.01 -5.49
CA SER A 207 7.29 17.58 -4.37
C SER A 207 7.18 16.70 -3.14
N VAL A 208 8.28 16.60 -2.37
CA VAL A 208 8.41 15.64 -1.27
C VAL A 208 8.91 16.35 -0.02
N THR A 209 8.17 16.17 1.08
CA THR A 209 8.57 16.65 2.40
C THR A 209 8.77 15.47 3.35
N ARG A 210 9.82 15.52 4.17
CA ARG A 210 10.11 14.56 5.23
C ARG A 210 10.32 15.32 6.54
N GLY A 211 9.48 15.01 7.56
CA GLY A 211 9.58 15.69 8.86
C GLY A 211 8.69 15.07 9.93
N GLY A 212 9.06 15.25 11.18
CA GLY A 212 8.29 14.79 12.32
C GLY A 212 7.89 13.31 12.25
N GLU A 213 6.66 13.04 12.73
CA GLU A 213 6.03 11.71 12.74
C GLU A 213 4.76 11.67 11.86
N ILE A 214 4.69 12.53 10.84
CA ILE A 214 3.51 12.65 9.95
C ILE A 214 3.24 11.29 9.30
N ALA A 215 2.00 10.80 9.47
CA ALA A 215 1.60 9.47 8.98
C ALA A 215 1.54 9.41 7.44
N GLY A 216 1.17 10.52 6.80
CA GLY A 216 1.14 10.71 5.38
C GLY A 216 0.08 11.72 4.96
N GLU A 217 0.49 12.74 4.22
CA GLU A 217 -0.38 13.75 3.61
C GLU A 217 -0.10 13.80 2.11
N HIS A 218 -1.13 13.97 1.31
CA HIS A 218 -1.04 14.05 -0.14
C HIS A 218 -1.98 15.14 -0.64
N THR A 219 -1.47 16.02 -1.49
CA THR A 219 -2.24 17.04 -2.19
C THR A 219 -2.00 16.88 -3.68
N VAL A 220 -3.06 16.85 -4.46
CA VAL A 220 -3.00 16.96 -5.93
C VAL A 220 -3.64 18.27 -6.31
N SER A 221 -2.84 19.15 -6.85
CA SER A 221 -3.25 20.49 -7.30
C SER A 221 -3.42 20.49 -8.82
N PHE A 222 -4.58 20.93 -9.26
CA PHE A 222 -4.85 21.32 -10.65
C PHE A 222 -4.85 22.84 -10.70
N ILE A 223 -3.86 23.42 -11.38
CA ILE A 223 -3.55 24.85 -11.34
C ILE A 223 -3.81 25.43 -12.73
N GLY A 224 -4.87 26.22 -12.84
CA GLY A 224 -5.21 27.02 -14.01
C GLY A 224 -4.57 28.40 -13.93
N GLU A 225 -4.83 29.24 -14.94
CA GLU A 225 -4.36 30.62 -14.97
C GLU A 225 -5.06 31.46 -13.89
N ASN A 226 -6.34 31.25 -13.66
CA ASN A 226 -7.17 32.14 -12.80
C ASN A 226 -7.72 31.42 -11.55
N ASP A 227 -7.55 30.09 -11.45
CA ASP A 227 -8.04 29.30 -10.32
C ASP A 227 -7.19 28.07 -10.04
N ARG A 228 -7.46 27.40 -8.93
CA ARG A 228 -6.81 26.17 -8.53
C ARG A 228 -7.79 25.24 -7.82
N VAL A 229 -7.74 23.96 -8.17
CA VAL A 229 -8.47 22.90 -7.46
C VAL A 229 -7.49 22.01 -6.73
N ASP A 230 -7.61 21.90 -5.42
CA ASP A 230 -6.80 21.03 -4.58
C ASP A 230 -7.62 19.84 -4.07
N LEU A 231 -7.13 18.64 -4.33
CA LEU A 231 -7.66 17.39 -3.77
C LEU A 231 -6.69 16.90 -2.69
N VAL A 232 -7.13 16.90 -1.43
CA VAL A 232 -6.26 16.69 -0.27
C VAL A 232 -6.68 15.49 0.55
N HIS A 233 -5.72 14.66 0.95
CA HIS A 233 -5.89 13.62 1.96
C HIS A 233 -4.81 13.74 3.03
N LYS A 234 -5.23 13.78 4.29
CA LYS A 234 -4.35 13.81 5.47
C LYS A 234 -4.66 12.62 6.37
N ALA A 235 -3.67 11.81 6.67
CA ALA A 235 -3.78 10.71 7.60
C ALA A 235 -3.47 11.18 9.02
N ASN A 236 -4.44 11.17 9.92
CA ASN A 236 -4.23 11.52 11.33
C ASN A 236 -3.31 10.52 12.04
N ASN A 237 -3.39 9.23 11.67
CA ASN A 237 -2.54 8.16 12.17
C ASN A 237 -2.53 6.97 11.20
N ARG A 238 -1.68 5.96 11.48
CA ARG A 238 -1.53 4.78 10.62
C ARG A 238 -2.68 3.77 10.69
N SER A 239 -3.59 3.87 11.65
CA SER A 239 -4.70 2.93 11.78
C SER A 239 -5.64 2.92 10.58
N ILE A 240 -5.70 4.02 9.82
CA ILE A 240 -6.49 4.09 8.59
C ILE A 240 -6.05 3.07 7.52
N PHE A 241 -4.75 2.76 7.46
CA PHE A 241 -4.21 1.79 6.49
C PHE A 241 -4.54 0.34 6.90
N VAL A 242 -4.82 0.13 8.17
CA VAL A 242 -5.15 -1.18 8.74
C VAL A 242 -6.64 -1.44 8.69
N LYS A 243 -7.46 -0.44 9.05
CA LYS A 243 -8.93 -0.55 9.00
C LYS A 243 -9.45 -0.77 7.59
N GLY A 244 -8.76 -0.26 6.57
CA GLY A 244 -9.14 -0.43 5.16
C GLY A 244 -8.76 -1.78 4.56
N ALA A 245 -7.60 -2.37 4.93
CA ALA A 245 -7.07 -3.55 4.26
C ALA A 245 -7.74 -4.88 4.63
N PRO A 246 -7.89 -5.24 5.92
CA PRO A 246 -8.39 -6.55 6.27
C PRO A 246 -9.90 -6.67 6.23
N LEU A 247 -10.63 -5.57 6.45
CA LEU A 247 -12.04 -5.63 6.79
C LEU A 247 -12.99 -5.36 5.61
N THR A 248 -12.59 -4.54 4.65
CA THR A 248 -13.44 -4.16 3.53
C THR A 248 -13.12 -4.87 2.23
N LYS A 249 -11.92 -5.45 2.13
CA LYS A 249 -11.43 -6.06 0.88
C LYS A 249 -11.28 -7.59 0.94
N ILE A 250 -11.40 -8.20 2.12
CA ILE A 250 -11.44 -9.67 2.25
C ILE A 250 -12.69 -10.21 1.58
N ASP A 251 -13.83 -9.57 1.76
CA ASP A 251 -15.09 -9.97 1.11
C ASP A 251 -14.97 -9.90 -0.42
N LEU A 252 -14.22 -8.94 -0.97
CA LEU A 252 -13.93 -8.85 -2.41
C LEU A 252 -13.04 -9.99 -2.95
N LEU A 253 -12.17 -10.56 -2.12
CA LEU A 253 -11.33 -11.69 -2.52
C LEU A 253 -12.11 -13.00 -2.68
N PHE A 254 -13.27 -13.11 -2.03
CA PHE A 254 -14.13 -14.29 -2.08
C PHE A 254 -15.41 -14.08 -2.89
N ALA A 255 -15.63 -12.87 -3.45
CA ALA A 255 -16.74 -12.54 -4.33
C ALA A 255 -16.44 -12.76 -5.83
N LEU A 256 -15.22 -13.17 -6.16
CA LEU A 256 -14.74 -13.55 -7.50
C LEU A 256 -14.50 -15.06 -7.57
#